data_db8c909cd1d9539475d27ed7348bd3c7
#
_entry.id   db8c909cd1d9539475d27ed7348bd3c7
#
_cell.length_a   1.000
_cell.length_b   1.000
_cell.length_c   1.000
_cell.angle_alpha   90.00
_cell.angle_beta   90.00
_cell.angle_gamma   90.00
#
_symmetry.space_group_name_H-M   'P 1'
#
loop_
_entity.id
_entity.type
_entity.pdbx_description
1 polymer ?
#
loop_
_entity_poly.entity_id
_entity_poly.type
_entity_poly.pdbx_seq_one_letter_code
_entity_poly.pdbx_strand_id
1 'polypeptide(L)' 'MIEAVIGLLMFVNGEIKEARLQPSMAICLRGKREAERQYSESVSYKCWKGQAELEDNIDGSKSIKKLIIQSDG' A
#
# COMPACT_ATOMS: atom_id res chain seq x y z
N MET A 1 4.11 -7.59 14.50
CA MET A 1 2.72 -8.09 14.52
C MET A 1 2.21 -8.21 13.09
N ILE A 2 1.60 -9.33 12.75
CA ILE A 2 1.07 -9.56 11.40
C ILE A 2 -0.43 -9.33 11.42
N GLU A 3 -0.92 -8.45 10.55
CA GLU A 3 -2.33 -8.13 10.47
C GLU A 3 -2.81 -8.09 9.02
N ALA A 4 -4.09 -8.36 8.82
CA ALA A 4 -4.73 -8.17 7.54
C ALA A 4 -4.89 -6.66 7.32
N VAL A 5 -4.41 -6.18 6.17
CA VAL A 5 -4.39 -4.74 5.88
C VAL A 5 -4.78 -4.49 4.44
N ILE A 6 -5.14 -3.24 4.19
CA ILE A 6 -5.34 -2.73 2.84
C ILE A 6 -4.24 -1.70 2.61
N GLY A 7 -3.50 -1.86 1.53
CA GLY A 7 -2.39 -0.98 1.21
C GLY A 7 -2.51 -0.34 -0.14
N LEU A 8 -2.03 0.88 -0.25
CA LEU A 8 -1.87 1.56 -1.52
C LEU A 8 -0.39 1.47 -1.90
N LEU A 9 -0.12 0.75 -2.97
CA LEU A 9 1.24 0.53 -3.45
C LEU A 9 1.55 1.47 -4.60
N MET A 10 2.69 2.14 -4.52
CA MET A 10 3.20 2.99 -5.59
C MET A 10 4.35 2.28 -6.29
N PHE A 11 4.19 2.09 -7.59
CA PHE A 11 5.20 1.48 -8.44
C PHE A 11 5.84 2.53 -9.32
N VAL A 12 7.15 2.50 -9.42
CA VAL A 12 7.90 3.34 -10.33
C VAL A 12 8.77 2.41 -11.18
N ASN A 13 8.56 2.41 -12.48
CA ASN A 13 9.24 1.52 -13.42
C ASN A 13 9.14 0.04 -13.03
N GLY A 14 7.97 -0.35 -12.53
CA GLY A 14 7.70 -1.73 -12.15
C GLY A 14 8.18 -2.13 -10.76
N GLU A 15 8.78 -1.23 -10.01
CA GLU A 15 9.25 -1.51 -8.65
C GLU A 15 8.40 -0.78 -7.62
N ILE A 16 8.15 -1.45 -6.50
CA ILE A 16 7.42 -0.83 -5.39
C ILE A 16 8.33 0.19 -4.71
N LYS A 17 7.93 1.45 -4.75
CA LYS A 17 8.66 2.53 -4.09
C LYS A 17 8.03 2.95 -2.77
N GLU A 18 6.72 2.75 -2.63
CA GLU A 18 6.03 3.16 -1.43
C GLU A 18 4.83 2.25 -1.19
N ALA A 19 4.54 2.01 0.09
CA ALA A 19 3.36 1.27 0.50
C ALA A 19 2.76 1.99 1.70
N ARG A 20 1.47 2.33 1.60
CA ARG A 20 0.75 3.05 2.66
C ARG A 20 -0.46 2.25 3.12
N LEU A 21 -0.66 2.21 4.43
CA LEU A 21 -1.85 1.61 5.00
C LEU A 21 -3.06 2.48 4.71
N GLN A 22 -4.16 1.84 4.33
CA GLN A 22 -5.43 2.50 4.07
C GLN A 22 -6.51 1.94 4.99
N PRO A 23 -7.45 2.78 5.45
CA PRO A 23 -8.51 2.31 6.36
C PRO A 23 -9.56 1.43 5.68
N SER A 24 -9.72 1.54 4.37
CA SER A 24 -10.66 0.71 3.63
C SER A 24 -10.27 0.65 2.16
N MET A 25 -10.84 -0.34 1.45
CA MET A 25 -10.60 -0.47 0.02
C MET A 25 -11.19 0.71 -0.75
N ALA A 26 -12.34 1.22 -0.31
CA ALA A 26 -12.98 2.38 -0.95
C ALA A 26 -12.07 3.62 -0.89
N ILE A 27 -11.47 3.87 0.28
CA ILE A 27 -10.55 4.99 0.46
C ILE A 27 -9.27 4.77 -0.35
N CYS A 28 -8.79 3.52 -0.39
CA CYS A 28 -7.62 3.18 -1.20
C CYS A 28 -7.86 3.47 -2.68
N LEU A 29 -9.00 3.06 -3.21
CA LEU A 29 -9.33 3.29 -4.61
C LEU A 29 -9.49 4.77 -4.94
N ARG A 30 -10.03 5.55 -4.00
CA ARG A 30 -10.13 7.00 -4.17
C ARG A 30 -8.76 7.63 -4.23
N GLY A 31 -7.88 7.28 -3.30
CA GLY A 31 -6.51 7.80 -3.27
C GLY A 31 -5.73 7.38 -4.51
N LYS A 32 -5.91 6.15 -4.96
CA LYS A 32 -5.30 5.66 -6.19
C LYS A 32 -5.73 6.51 -7.40
N ARG A 33 -7.03 6.77 -7.52
CA ARG A 33 -7.58 7.54 -8.62
C ARG A 33 -7.05 8.99 -8.64
N GLU A 34 -7.00 9.61 -7.45
CA GLU A 34 -6.47 10.98 -7.34
C GLU A 34 -4.96 11.03 -7.66
N ALA A 35 -4.21 10.04 -7.18
CA ALA A 35 -2.78 9.98 -7.43
C ALA A 35 -2.47 9.76 -8.90
N GLU A 36 -3.23 8.92 -9.59
CA GLU A 36 -3.02 8.63 -11.00
C GLU A 36 -3.22 9.87 -11.90
N ARG A 37 -3.98 10.85 -11.44
CA ARG A 37 -4.17 12.10 -12.17
C ARG A 37 -2.97 13.02 -12.14
N GLN A 38 -2.06 12.82 -11.18
CA GLN A 38 -0.96 13.73 -10.92
C GLN A 38 0.39 13.23 -11.42
N TYR A 39 0.48 11.98 -11.81
CA TYR A 39 1.76 11.34 -12.11
C TYR A 39 1.87 10.87 -13.55
N SER A 40 3.11 10.69 -13.98
CA SER A 40 3.44 10.30 -15.34
C SER A 40 3.21 8.80 -15.57
N GLU A 41 3.40 8.37 -16.82
CA GLU A 41 3.19 7.00 -17.24
C GLU A 41 4.12 5.98 -16.56
N SER A 42 5.26 6.43 -16.05
CA SER A 42 6.21 5.55 -15.38
C SER A 42 5.79 5.19 -13.95
N VAL A 43 4.77 5.88 -13.42
CA VAL A 43 4.28 5.66 -12.06
C VAL A 43 2.91 5.03 -12.13
N SER A 44 2.72 3.95 -11.37
CA SER A 44 1.42 3.29 -11.28
C SER A 44 1.09 3.01 -9.81
N TYR A 45 -0.20 2.81 -9.55
CA TYR A 45 -0.70 2.56 -8.21
C TYR A 45 -1.57 1.33 -8.20
N LYS A 46 -1.55 0.61 -7.08
CA LYS A 46 -2.38 -0.57 -6.92
C LYS A 46 -2.89 -0.65 -5.50
N CYS A 47 -4.18 -0.91 -5.34
CA CYS A 47 -4.74 -1.24 -4.04
C CYS A 47 -4.56 -2.73 -3.81
N TRP A 48 -4.00 -3.07 -2.66
CA TRP A 48 -3.67 -4.43 -2.30
C TRP A 48 -4.32 -4.77 -0.97
N LYS A 49 -4.89 -5.98 -0.90
CA LYS A 49 -5.45 -6.50 0.34
C LYS A 49 -4.72 -7.78 0.68
N GLY A 50 -4.20 -7.87 1.90
CA GLY A 50 -3.45 -9.03 2.32
C GLY A 50 -2.94 -8.86 3.73
N GLN A 51 -1.80 -9.47 4.03
CA GLN A 51 -1.20 -9.42 5.34
C GLN A 51 0.11 -8.67 5.29
N ALA A 52 0.42 -7.97 6.37
CA ALA A 52 1.67 -7.25 6.49
C ALA A 52 2.17 -7.35 7.93
N GLU A 53 3.47 -7.39 8.08
CA GLU A 53 4.09 -7.23 9.39
C GLU A 53 4.19 -5.74 9.67
N LEU A 54 3.62 -5.33 10.80
CA LEU A 54 3.57 -3.93 11.20
C LEU A 54 4.52 -3.67 12.36
N GLU A 55 5.03 -2.45 12.43
CA GLU A 55 5.77 -2.01 13.60
C GLU A 55 5.15 -0.75 14.17
N ASP A 56 5.18 -0.64 15.50
CA ASP A 56 4.63 0.52 16.18
C ASP A 56 5.66 1.64 16.19
N ASN A 57 5.22 2.83 15.86
CA ASN A 57 6.05 4.02 15.93
C ASN A 57 5.90 4.71 17.29
N ILE A 58 6.84 5.55 17.62
CA ILE A 58 6.88 6.26 18.89
C ILE A 58 5.62 7.12 19.11
N ASP A 59 5.06 7.65 18.02
CA ASP A 59 3.86 8.50 18.08
C ASP A 59 2.55 7.72 18.16
N GLY A 60 2.61 6.40 18.24
CA GLY A 60 1.43 5.54 18.33
C GLY A 60 0.87 5.10 16.98
N SER A 61 1.42 5.58 15.88
CA SER A 61 1.00 5.11 14.56
C SER A 61 1.68 3.78 14.21
N LYS A 62 1.21 3.14 13.15
CA LYS A 62 1.79 1.89 12.68
C LYS A 62 2.32 2.06 11.26
N SER A 63 3.44 1.43 10.99
CA SER A 63 4.05 1.41 9.68
C SER A 63 4.20 -0.01 9.19
N ILE A 64 4.20 -0.18 7.89
CA ILE A 64 4.43 -1.49 7.29
C ILE A 64 5.93 -1.79 7.37
N LYS A 65 6.26 -2.84 8.12
CA LYS A 65 7.64 -3.32 8.20
C LYS A 65 7.94 -4.25 7.04
N LYS A 66 6.99 -5.12 6.71
CA LYS A 66 7.18 -6.10 5.66
C LYS A 66 5.82 -6.49 5.08
N LEU A 67 5.73 -6.52 3.76
CA LEU A 67 4.55 -7.02 3.08
C LEU A 67 4.66 -8.54 2.95
N ILE A 68 3.58 -9.24 3.31
CA ILE A 68 3.49 -10.67 3.09
C ILE A 68 2.59 -10.85 1.88
N ILE A 69 3.22 -11.00 0.72
CA ILE A 69 2.49 -11.17 -0.52
C ILE A 69 2.30 -12.65 -0.73
N GLN A 70 1.03 -13.09 -0.66
CA GLN A 70 0.71 -14.46 -1.00
C GLN A 70 0.47 -14.53 -2.50
N SER A 71 1.21 -15.41 -3.12
CA SER A 71 1.00 -15.70 -4.53
C SER A 71 -0.24 -16.57 -4.65
N ASP A 72 -1.21 -16.11 -5.40
CA ASP A 72 -2.42 -16.88 -5.66
C ASP A 72 -2.27 -17.81 -6.86
N GLY A 73 -1.13 -18.39 -6.94
CA GLY A 73 -0.89 -19.38 -7.98
C GLY A 73 -0.68 -18.79 -9.33
#